data_eaf75dfc6cbff48d5ffe748d876f9375
#
_entry.id   eaf75dfc6cbff48d5ffe748d876f9375
#
_cell.length_a   1.000
_cell.length_b   1.000
_cell.length_c   1.000
_cell.angle_alpha   90.00
_cell.angle_beta   90.00
_cell.angle_gamma   90.00
#
_symmetry.space_group_name_H-M   'P 1'
#
loop_
_entity.id
_entity.type
_entity.pdbx_description
1 polymer ?
#
loop_
_entity_poly.entity_id
_entity_poly.type
_entity_poly.pdbx_seq_one_letter_code
_entity_poly.pdbx_strand_id
1 'polypeptide(L)'
;MPERRSPLDTAHRALGAKMVPFSGWEMPLSYPTGTLAEHRTCRTGAVVFDVSHLGTVRLRGPEAYDRIQRTLTNDLRKVAPGRAQYTHLLGDDGSVLDDIIVWWVARDEFHVMHNAANTQRVRDAIGGEDVTAERAVLAVQGPEARRWLADVLPAAADVARFAVATVAWEGVTCVVAGTGYTGEEGVEIAVPAAAATALWEALLDAGILPAGLGARDTLRLEAGLPLHGHELGPGITPAQAGLDWVVAWGKGNFRGRDALEAERKRGVERILRGLEVEGRQPPRAGYKVIIDGAVVGEVTSGNFSPTLGRGIALAFVPPPLKAGASVSVDARGQRMPARVVYPPFVARRRG
;
A
#
# COMPACT_ATOMS: atom_id res chain seq x y z
N MET A 1 -12.07 17.90 -13.66
CA MET A 1 -10.79 18.63 -13.58
C MET A 1 -9.77 17.84 -14.41
N PRO A 2 -8.78 18.49 -15.05
CA PRO A 2 -7.72 17.75 -15.71
C PRO A 2 -7.01 16.86 -14.69
N GLU A 3 -6.60 15.67 -15.12
CA GLU A 3 -5.86 14.74 -14.26
C GLU A 3 -4.48 15.32 -13.92
N ARG A 4 -4.04 15.09 -12.69
CA ARG A 4 -2.69 15.44 -12.25
C ARG A 4 -1.68 14.53 -12.96
N ARG A 5 -0.47 15.02 -13.16
CA ARG A 5 0.63 14.25 -13.75
C ARG A 5 1.78 14.13 -12.77
N SER A 6 2.41 12.95 -12.78
CA SER A 6 3.66 12.74 -12.05
C SER A 6 4.79 13.62 -12.64
N PRO A 7 5.78 14.03 -11.83
CA PRO A 7 7.02 14.62 -12.36
C PRO A 7 7.69 13.75 -13.44
N LEU A 8 7.39 12.45 -13.49
CA LEU A 8 7.93 11.46 -14.43
C LEU A 8 7.03 11.18 -15.64
N ASP A 9 5.90 11.90 -15.83
CA ASP A 9 4.94 11.64 -16.92
C ASP A 9 5.62 11.54 -18.30
N THR A 10 6.52 12.48 -18.59
CA THR A 10 7.27 12.47 -19.88
C THR A 10 8.17 11.25 -20.01
N ALA A 11 8.87 10.87 -18.92
CA ALA A 11 9.75 9.69 -18.92
C ALA A 11 8.95 8.40 -19.10
N HIS A 12 7.78 8.27 -18.47
CA HIS A 12 6.90 7.11 -18.66
C HIS A 12 6.44 6.96 -20.11
N ARG A 13 6.02 8.07 -20.73
CA ARG A 13 5.58 8.07 -22.14
C ARG A 13 6.73 7.75 -23.09
N ALA A 14 7.93 8.28 -22.82
CA ALA A 14 9.13 7.96 -23.63
C ALA A 14 9.49 6.47 -23.59
N LEU A 15 9.22 5.80 -22.47
CA LEU A 15 9.39 4.36 -22.29
C LEU A 15 8.22 3.53 -22.87
N GLY A 16 7.23 4.15 -23.51
CA GLY A 16 6.07 3.48 -24.07
C GLY A 16 5.07 2.95 -23.04
N ALA A 17 5.03 3.55 -21.85
CA ALA A 17 4.08 3.15 -20.82
C ALA A 17 2.64 3.34 -21.25
N LYS A 18 1.79 2.38 -20.91
CA LYS A 18 0.33 2.51 -21.01
C LYS A 18 -0.18 3.33 -19.86
N MET A 19 -0.49 4.61 -20.10
CA MET A 19 -1.01 5.52 -19.09
C MET A 19 -2.51 5.32 -18.88
N VAL A 20 -2.97 5.43 -17.62
CA VAL A 20 -4.38 5.31 -17.23
C VAL A 20 -4.75 6.31 -16.13
N PRO A 21 -6.03 6.73 -16.07
CA PRO A 21 -6.57 7.44 -14.93
C PRO A 21 -6.51 6.60 -13.66
N PHE A 22 -5.97 7.18 -12.59
CA PHE A 22 -5.91 6.54 -11.28
C PHE A 22 -5.98 7.57 -10.15
N SER A 23 -7.08 7.56 -9.40
CA SER A 23 -7.29 8.45 -8.24
C SER A 23 -7.02 9.94 -8.52
N GLY A 24 -7.43 10.42 -9.71
CA GLY A 24 -7.24 11.82 -10.14
C GLY A 24 -5.85 12.13 -10.72
N TRP A 25 -5.06 11.11 -10.96
CA TRP A 25 -3.75 11.19 -11.62
C TRP A 25 -3.72 10.37 -12.90
N GLU A 26 -2.84 10.71 -13.82
CA GLU A 26 -2.48 9.90 -14.97
C GLU A 26 -1.20 9.12 -14.64
N MET A 27 -1.31 7.78 -14.52
CA MET A 27 -0.24 6.92 -14.02
C MET A 27 0.03 5.74 -14.96
N PRO A 28 1.27 5.19 -14.98
CA PRO A 28 1.61 4.02 -15.81
C PRO A 28 0.93 2.76 -15.27
N LEU A 29 0.08 2.13 -16.08
CA LEU A 29 -0.51 0.82 -15.78
C LEU A 29 0.52 -0.30 -15.98
N SER A 30 1.26 -0.23 -17.09
CA SER A 30 2.32 -1.17 -17.46
C SER A 30 3.24 -0.57 -18.51
N TYR A 31 4.43 -1.13 -18.63
CA TYR A 31 5.37 -0.86 -19.73
C TYR A 31 5.26 -1.92 -20.81
N PRO A 32 6.00 -1.81 -21.95
CA PRO A 32 5.87 -2.74 -23.07
C PRO A 32 6.09 -4.22 -22.73
N THR A 33 6.87 -4.53 -21.69
CA THR A 33 7.06 -5.90 -21.18
C THR A 33 5.78 -6.51 -20.60
N GLY A 34 4.85 -5.69 -20.16
CA GLY A 34 3.54 -6.06 -19.63
C GLY A 34 3.57 -6.48 -18.16
N THR A 35 2.40 -6.34 -17.53
CA THR A 35 2.17 -6.58 -16.09
C THR A 35 2.74 -7.89 -15.55
N LEU A 36 2.62 -8.99 -16.31
CA LEU A 36 3.09 -10.31 -15.83
C LEU A 36 4.61 -10.40 -15.77
N ALA A 37 5.30 -9.81 -16.74
CA ALA A 37 6.77 -9.76 -16.76
C ALA A 37 7.28 -8.84 -15.64
N GLU A 38 6.70 -7.65 -15.48
CA GLU A 38 7.01 -6.70 -14.42
C GLU A 38 6.85 -7.35 -13.02
N HIS A 39 5.73 -8.05 -12.81
CA HIS A 39 5.49 -8.80 -11.58
C HIS A 39 6.58 -9.84 -11.30
N ARG A 40 6.91 -10.68 -12.30
CA ARG A 40 7.94 -11.72 -12.16
C ARG A 40 9.31 -11.12 -11.89
N THR A 41 9.65 -10.02 -12.56
CA THR A 41 10.91 -9.30 -12.32
C THR A 41 10.97 -8.80 -10.89
N CYS A 42 9.88 -8.26 -10.34
CA CYS A 42 9.82 -7.86 -8.93
C CYS A 42 10.05 -9.05 -7.97
N ARG A 43 9.53 -10.23 -8.30
CA ARG A 43 9.71 -11.45 -7.47
C ARG A 43 11.10 -12.07 -7.55
N THR A 44 11.88 -11.79 -8.59
CA THR A 44 13.16 -12.48 -8.82
C THR A 44 14.37 -11.55 -8.90
N GLY A 45 14.16 -10.25 -9.09
CA GLY A 45 15.19 -9.24 -9.28
C GLY A 45 14.83 -7.93 -8.58
N ALA A 46 14.77 -6.83 -9.32
CA ALA A 46 14.38 -5.53 -8.83
C ALA A 46 13.56 -4.75 -9.87
N VAL A 47 12.60 -3.99 -9.40
CA VAL A 47 11.83 -3.03 -10.21
C VAL A 47 11.70 -1.70 -9.49
N VAL A 48 11.40 -0.63 -10.23
CA VAL A 48 11.03 0.67 -9.70
C VAL A 48 9.62 1.04 -10.12
N PHE A 49 8.80 1.45 -9.13
CA PHE A 49 7.48 2.02 -9.34
C PHE A 49 7.52 3.52 -9.09
N ASP A 50 6.89 4.29 -9.96
CA ASP A 50 6.50 5.64 -9.61
C ASP A 50 5.22 5.60 -8.76
N VAL A 51 5.33 6.04 -7.52
CA VAL A 51 4.22 6.15 -6.58
C VAL A 51 3.98 7.60 -6.14
N SER A 52 4.37 8.56 -6.96
CA SER A 52 4.27 10.00 -6.68
C SER A 52 2.84 10.50 -6.51
N HIS A 53 1.85 9.74 -6.99
CA HIS A 53 0.43 10.00 -6.78
C HIS A 53 0.00 9.85 -5.31
N LEU A 54 0.71 9.07 -4.51
CA LEU A 54 0.47 9.03 -3.06
C LEU A 54 0.73 10.41 -2.47
N GLY A 55 -0.21 10.90 -1.67
CA GLY A 55 -0.05 12.22 -1.07
C GLY A 55 1.00 12.23 0.04
N THR A 56 1.58 13.39 0.27
CA THR A 56 2.45 13.63 1.42
C THR A 56 2.07 14.91 2.12
N VAL A 57 1.64 14.79 3.36
CA VAL A 57 1.46 15.94 4.27
C VAL A 57 2.68 16.02 5.18
N ARG A 58 3.39 17.14 5.10
CA ARG A 58 4.53 17.45 5.96
C ARG A 58 4.07 18.19 7.20
N LEU A 59 4.36 17.66 8.39
CA LEU A 59 4.17 18.34 9.66
C LEU A 59 5.53 18.70 10.24
N ARG A 60 5.66 19.93 10.70
CA ARG A 60 6.86 20.45 11.38
C ARG A 60 6.47 21.19 12.65
N GLY A 61 7.40 21.22 13.60
CA GLY A 61 7.27 21.97 14.84
C GLY A 61 6.83 21.12 16.04
N PRO A 62 6.83 21.74 17.24
CA PRO A 62 6.71 21.02 18.51
C PRO A 62 5.36 20.31 18.68
N GLU A 63 4.31 20.79 18.03
CA GLU A 63 2.97 20.20 18.14
C GLU A 63 2.72 19.04 17.18
N ALA A 64 3.62 18.79 16.22
CA ALA A 64 3.43 17.79 15.17
C ALA A 64 3.22 16.38 15.75
N TYR A 65 4.05 16.02 16.74
CA TYR A 65 3.95 14.74 17.43
C TYR A 65 2.58 14.55 18.09
N ASP A 66 2.12 15.53 18.87
CA ASP A 66 0.86 15.45 19.60
C ASP A 66 -0.36 15.40 18.69
N ARG A 67 -0.32 16.12 17.55
CA ARG A 67 -1.39 16.09 16.54
C ARG A 67 -1.52 14.69 15.96
N ILE A 68 -0.42 14.08 15.50
CA ILE A 68 -0.42 12.71 14.96
C ILE A 68 -0.86 11.72 16.03
N GLN A 69 -0.28 11.82 17.25
CA GLN A 69 -0.56 10.91 18.35
C GLN A 69 -2.04 10.91 18.79
N ARG A 70 -2.70 12.07 18.78
CA ARG A 70 -4.13 12.18 19.16
C ARG A 70 -5.09 11.79 18.07
N THR A 71 -4.67 11.88 16.80
CA THR A 71 -5.58 11.71 15.66
C THR A 71 -5.55 10.29 15.10
N LEU A 72 -4.37 9.69 14.95
CA LEU A 72 -4.20 8.39 14.30
C LEU A 72 -4.26 7.24 15.30
N THR A 73 -4.53 6.03 14.85
CA THR A 73 -4.81 4.87 15.72
C THR A 73 -3.59 4.27 16.40
N ASN A 74 -2.42 4.27 15.74
CA ASN A 74 -1.23 3.64 16.31
C ASN A 74 -0.51 4.59 17.27
N ASP A 75 0.42 4.07 18.05
CA ASP A 75 1.11 4.78 19.11
C ASP A 75 2.54 5.12 18.70
N LEU A 76 2.83 6.42 18.52
CA LEU A 76 4.17 6.89 18.17
C LEU A 76 5.22 6.59 19.25
N ARG A 77 4.81 6.32 20.51
CA ARG A 77 5.74 5.91 21.58
C ARG A 77 6.41 4.56 21.31
N LYS A 78 5.88 3.76 20.38
CA LYS A 78 6.48 2.47 19.96
C LYS A 78 7.64 2.64 18.99
N VAL A 79 7.84 3.83 18.48
CA VAL A 79 8.87 4.17 17.50
C VAL A 79 9.61 5.45 17.91
N ALA A 80 10.62 5.85 17.16
CA ALA A 80 11.44 7.02 17.42
C ALA A 80 11.72 7.77 16.09
N PRO A 81 12.30 8.98 16.11
CA PRO A 81 12.82 9.62 14.92
C PRO A 81 13.71 8.66 14.13
N GLY A 82 13.62 8.68 12.80
CA GLY A 82 14.27 7.71 11.92
C GLY A 82 13.49 6.40 11.74
N ARG A 83 12.18 6.35 12.12
CA ARG A 83 11.33 5.17 11.93
C ARG A 83 10.04 5.50 11.20
N ALA A 84 9.55 4.55 10.43
CA ALA A 84 8.22 4.60 9.82
C ALA A 84 7.21 3.80 10.65
N GLN A 85 5.94 4.25 10.66
CA GLN A 85 4.85 3.56 11.36
C GLN A 85 3.59 3.55 10.50
N TYR A 86 3.01 2.36 10.30
CA TYR A 86 1.69 2.20 9.70
C TYR A 86 0.60 2.48 10.71
N THR A 87 -0.42 3.24 10.32
CA THR A 87 -1.50 3.70 11.18
C THR A 87 -2.75 4.02 10.36
N HIS A 88 -3.89 4.25 11.02
CA HIS A 88 -5.13 4.64 10.35
C HIS A 88 -5.62 5.99 10.82
N LEU A 89 -6.20 6.76 9.92
CA LEU A 89 -7.11 7.86 10.21
C LEU A 89 -8.54 7.30 10.19
N LEU A 90 -9.29 7.44 11.29
CA LEU A 90 -10.65 6.94 11.39
C LEU A 90 -11.70 8.03 11.25
N GLY A 91 -12.91 7.61 10.87
CA GLY A 91 -14.14 8.35 11.09
C GLY A 91 -14.62 8.23 12.53
N ASP A 92 -15.59 9.06 12.93
CA ASP A 92 -16.19 8.98 14.27
C ASP A 92 -16.98 7.67 14.46
N ASP A 93 -17.39 7.04 13.36
CA ASP A 93 -18.01 5.70 13.30
C ASP A 93 -17.01 4.54 13.39
N GLY A 94 -15.70 4.82 13.53
CA GLY A 94 -14.64 3.83 13.57
C GLY A 94 -14.18 3.29 12.22
N SER A 95 -14.78 3.74 11.11
CA SER A 95 -14.36 3.32 9.78
C SER A 95 -13.01 3.91 9.38
N VAL A 96 -12.23 3.19 8.56
CA VAL A 96 -10.91 3.63 8.08
C VAL A 96 -11.09 4.65 6.96
N LEU A 97 -10.95 5.93 7.28
CA LEU A 97 -10.99 7.02 6.29
C LEU A 97 -9.75 7.06 5.42
N ASP A 98 -8.61 6.67 5.99
CA ASP A 98 -7.35 6.46 5.26
C ASP A 98 -6.41 5.54 6.04
N ASP A 99 -5.63 4.76 5.32
CA ASP A 99 -4.49 4.02 5.82
C ASP A 99 -3.20 4.72 5.44
N ILE A 100 -2.35 4.94 6.43
CA ILE A 100 -1.28 5.92 6.38
C ILE A 100 0.04 5.29 6.83
N ILE A 101 1.13 5.67 6.18
CA ILE A 101 2.48 5.44 6.71
C ILE A 101 3.06 6.79 7.13
N VAL A 102 3.35 6.93 8.42
CA VAL A 102 4.06 8.09 8.97
C VAL A 102 5.56 7.81 8.90
N TRP A 103 6.30 8.63 8.17
CA TRP A 103 7.77 8.68 8.19
C TRP A 103 8.19 9.72 9.21
N TRP A 104 8.74 9.30 10.33
CA TRP A 104 9.27 10.19 11.35
C TRP A 104 10.72 10.57 10.98
N VAL A 105 10.85 11.68 10.24
CA VAL A 105 12.11 12.08 9.58
C VAL A 105 13.11 12.65 10.60
N ALA A 106 12.65 13.56 11.47
CA ALA A 106 13.45 14.20 12.49
C ALA A 106 12.61 14.46 13.76
N ARG A 107 13.21 14.89 14.85
CA ARG A 107 12.54 15.12 16.14
C ARG A 107 11.16 15.76 16.00
N ASP A 108 11.08 16.84 15.22
CA ASP A 108 9.88 17.66 15.06
C ASP A 108 9.43 17.70 13.58
N GLU A 109 9.77 16.67 12.78
CA GLU A 109 9.38 16.57 11.37
C GLU A 109 8.85 15.20 11.00
N PHE A 110 7.67 15.20 10.40
CA PHE A 110 6.97 14.00 9.94
C PHE A 110 6.50 14.18 8.49
N HIS A 111 6.69 13.15 7.68
CA HIS A 111 6.03 13.03 6.39
C HIS A 111 4.92 11.97 6.51
N VAL A 112 3.69 12.40 6.36
CA VAL A 112 2.51 11.56 6.46
C VAL A 112 2.08 11.15 5.06
N MET A 113 2.41 9.92 4.70
CA MET A 113 2.12 9.34 3.38
C MET A 113 0.72 8.73 3.39
N HIS A 114 -0.15 9.21 2.53
CA HIS A 114 -1.57 8.84 2.49
C HIS A 114 -2.03 8.53 1.05
N ASN A 115 -3.23 7.95 0.92
CA ASN A 115 -3.79 7.63 -0.39
C ASN A 115 -4.13 8.90 -1.20
N ALA A 116 -3.92 8.83 -2.52
CA ALA A 116 -3.98 9.97 -3.44
C ALA A 116 -5.26 10.83 -3.33
N ALA A 117 -6.42 10.18 -3.13
CA ALA A 117 -7.71 10.87 -3.06
C ALA A 117 -7.98 11.58 -1.71
N ASN A 118 -7.15 11.35 -0.69
CA ASN A 118 -7.47 11.71 0.70
C ASN A 118 -6.70 12.91 1.26
N THR A 119 -5.90 13.61 0.44
CA THR A 119 -5.04 14.74 0.87
C THR A 119 -5.79 15.76 1.74
N GLN A 120 -6.93 16.25 1.26
CA GLN A 120 -7.69 17.25 2.01
C GLN A 120 -8.19 16.71 3.34
N ARG A 121 -8.73 15.50 3.36
CA ARG A 121 -9.22 14.82 4.56
C ARG A 121 -8.12 14.64 5.62
N VAL A 122 -6.92 14.24 5.18
CA VAL A 122 -5.78 14.07 6.08
C VAL A 122 -5.33 15.42 6.63
N ARG A 123 -5.21 16.46 5.79
CA ARG A 123 -4.88 17.81 6.23
C ARG A 123 -5.89 18.38 7.21
N ASP A 124 -7.18 18.18 6.98
CA ASP A 124 -8.23 18.64 7.89
C ASP A 124 -8.11 17.97 9.27
N ALA A 125 -7.66 16.70 9.30
CA ALA A 125 -7.54 15.94 10.53
C ALA A 125 -6.27 16.25 11.34
N ILE A 126 -5.11 16.40 10.67
CA ILE A 126 -3.82 16.53 11.37
C ILE A 126 -3.14 17.90 11.16
N GLY A 127 -3.66 18.73 10.25
CA GLY A 127 -2.97 19.94 9.78
C GLY A 127 -1.79 19.62 8.87
N GLY A 128 -0.86 20.56 8.77
CA GLY A 128 0.37 20.41 7.99
C GLY A 128 0.25 20.94 6.56
N GLU A 129 1.32 20.77 5.80
CA GLU A 129 1.50 21.28 4.45
C GLU A 129 1.45 20.13 3.44
N ASP A 130 0.65 20.27 2.39
CA ASP A 130 0.66 19.34 1.25
C ASP A 130 1.89 19.61 0.37
N VAL A 131 2.85 18.70 0.44
CA VAL A 131 4.09 18.76 -0.35
C VAL A 131 4.10 17.75 -1.48
N THR A 132 2.94 17.21 -1.84
CA THR A 132 2.82 16.18 -2.87
C THR A 132 3.42 16.61 -4.21
N ALA A 133 3.23 17.85 -4.61
CA ALA A 133 3.76 18.38 -5.88
C ALA A 133 5.26 18.72 -5.84
N GLU A 134 5.86 18.81 -4.65
CA GLU A 134 7.27 19.20 -4.48
C GLU A 134 8.24 18.04 -4.73
N ARG A 135 7.73 16.80 -4.81
CA ARG A 135 8.55 15.59 -4.85
C ARG A 135 7.99 14.51 -5.78
N ALA A 136 8.85 13.60 -6.21
CA ALA A 136 8.46 12.27 -6.66
C ALA A 136 8.72 11.25 -5.54
N VAL A 137 8.01 10.13 -5.55
CA VAL A 137 8.30 8.97 -4.70
C VAL A 137 8.52 7.76 -5.59
N LEU A 138 9.72 7.18 -5.50
CA LEU A 138 10.17 6.02 -6.25
C LEU A 138 10.25 4.82 -5.31
N ALA A 139 9.48 3.78 -5.58
CA ALA A 139 9.52 2.54 -4.80
C ALA A 139 10.40 1.51 -5.54
N VAL A 140 11.61 1.28 -5.04
CA VAL A 140 12.54 0.26 -5.55
C VAL A 140 12.30 -1.01 -4.75
N GLN A 141 11.81 -2.07 -5.42
CA GLN A 141 11.28 -3.27 -4.77
C GLN A 141 11.78 -4.55 -5.45
N GLY A 142 12.02 -5.59 -4.67
CA GLY A 142 12.44 -6.92 -5.13
C GLY A 142 13.58 -7.50 -4.28
N PRO A 143 13.88 -8.80 -4.36
CA PRO A 143 14.95 -9.43 -3.57
C PRO A 143 16.34 -8.86 -3.86
N GLU A 144 16.59 -8.37 -5.07
CA GLU A 144 17.84 -7.74 -5.48
C GLU A 144 17.83 -6.20 -5.38
N ALA A 145 16.73 -5.60 -4.92
CA ALA A 145 16.54 -4.15 -4.94
C ALA A 145 17.66 -3.40 -4.23
N ARG A 146 18.06 -3.85 -3.04
CA ARG A 146 19.12 -3.20 -2.26
C ARG A 146 20.49 -3.32 -2.92
N ARG A 147 20.79 -4.48 -3.49
CA ARG A 147 22.06 -4.72 -4.19
C ARG A 147 22.22 -3.78 -5.38
N TRP A 148 21.19 -3.66 -6.24
CA TRP A 148 21.28 -2.81 -7.42
C TRP A 148 21.18 -1.32 -7.08
N LEU A 149 20.39 -0.98 -6.05
CA LEU A 149 20.32 0.38 -5.55
C LEU A 149 21.67 0.88 -4.97
N ALA A 150 22.50 -0.01 -4.44
CA ALA A 150 23.81 0.33 -3.91
C ALA A 150 24.75 0.96 -4.95
N ASP A 151 24.57 0.65 -6.22
CA ASP A 151 25.36 1.24 -7.32
C ASP A 151 24.93 2.68 -7.65
N VAL A 152 23.69 3.07 -7.29
CA VAL A 152 23.11 4.40 -7.57
C VAL A 152 23.10 5.28 -6.32
N LEU A 153 22.62 4.73 -5.20
CA LEU A 153 22.43 5.44 -3.94
C LEU A 153 22.72 4.51 -2.75
N PRO A 154 24.01 4.26 -2.45
CA PRO A 154 24.44 3.31 -1.41
C PRO A 154 23.75 3.55 -0.06
N ALA A 155 23.68 4.82 0.36
CA ALA A 155 23.05 5.19 1.64
C ALA A 155 21.55 4.82 1.71
N ALA A 156 20.83 4.78 0.59
CA ALA A 156 19.45 4.31 0.54
C ALA A 156 19.33 2.80 0.60
N ALA A 157 20.30 2.09 0.00
CA ALA A 157 20.36 0.63 0.05
C ALA A 157 20.50 0.09 1.48
N ASP A 158 21.15 0.84 2.36
CA ASP A 158 21.39 0.49 3.76
C ASP A 158 20.17 0.81 4.69
N VAL A 159 19.16 1.53 4.21
CA VAL A 159 18.01 1.88 5.03
C VAL A 159 17.20 0.64 5.39
N ALA A 160 17.27 0.23 6.65
CA ALA A 160 16.62 -0.98 7.15
C ALA A 160 15.10 -0.91 7.06
N ARG A 161 14.43 -2.05 7.16
CA ARG A 161 12.98 -2.13 7.15
C ARG A 161 12.35 -1.26 8.25
N PHE A 162 11.37 -0.45 7.87
CA PHE A 162 10.73 0.58 8.70
C PHE A 162 11.71 1.61 9.31
N ALA A 163 12.95 1.69 8.84
CA ALA A 163 13.79 2.85 9.09
C ALA A 163 13.44 3.99 8.12
N VAL A 164 13.75 5.22 8.52
CA VAL A 164 13.66 6.43 7.71
C VAL A 164 15.00 7.16 7.83
N ALA A 165 15.56 7.58 6.71
CA ALA A 165 16.81 8.32 6.66
C ALA A 165 16.74 9.46 5.66
N THR A 166 17.45 10.53 5.96
CA THR A 166 17.74 11.59 5.00
C THR A 166 19.10 11.31 4.40
N VAL A 167 19.17 11.20 3.08
CA VAL A 167 20.37 10.86 2.32
C VAL A 167 20.61 11.89 1.22
N ALA A 168 21.87 12.08 0.84
CA ALA A 168 22.23 12.94 -0.29
C ALA A 168 22.45 12.09 -1.54
N TRP A 169 21.91 12.54 -2.67
CA TRP A 169 22.16 12.00 -4.01
C TRP A 169 22.47 13.16 -4.95
N GLU A 170 23.69 13.18 -5.53
CA GLU A 170 24.17 14.25 -6.44
C GLU A 170 23.88 15.67 -5.94
N GLY A 171 24.10 15.92 -4.65
CA GLY A 171 23.86 17.21 -4.02
C GLY A 171 22.40 17.51 -3.67
N VAL A 172 21.48 16.58 -3.96
CA VAL A 172 20.04 16.70 -3.66
C VAL A 172 19.72 15.89 -2.40
N THR A 173 18.89 16.46 -1.53
CA THR A 173 18.42 15.78 -0.33
C THR A 173 17.21 14.90 -0.65
N CYS A 174 17.32 13.61 -0.38
CA CYS A 174 16.23 12.62 -0.46
C CYS A 174 15.83 12.14 0.93
N VAL A 175 14.57 11.81 1.12
CA VAL A 175 14.07 11.09 2.30
C VAL A 175 13.74 9.67 1.88
N VAL A 176 14.35 8.69 2.54
CA VAL A 176 14.22 7.27 2.20
C VAL A 176 13.60 6.51 3.35
N ALA A 177 12.62 5.67 3.07
CA ALA A 177 12.04 4.75 4.03
C ALA A 177 12.17 3.29 3.57
N GLY A 178 12.48 2.39 4.49
CA GLY A 178 12.49 0.95 4.24
C GLY A 178 11.08 0.35 4.22
N THR A 179 10.23 0.91 3.36
CA THR A 179 8.81 0.56 3.19
C THR A 179 8.53 0.10 1.76
N GLY A 180 7.31 -0.36 1.50
CA GLY A 180 6.87 -0.82 0.19
C GLY A 180 5.55 -1.56 0.26
N TYR A 181 5.00 -1.90 -0.91
CA TYR A 181 3.65 -2.47 -1.06
C TYR A 181 3.63 -3.72 -1.94
N THR A 182 4.72 -4.48 -1.95
CA THR A 182 4.90 -5.65 -2.84
C THR A 182 5.05 -6.98 -2.10
N GLY A 183 5.33 -6.92 -0.79
CA GLY A 183 5.73 -8.09 -0.01
C GLY A 183 7.21 -8.44 -0.17
N GLU A 184 7.97 -7.76 -1.04
CA GLU A 184 9.40 -7.95 -1.23
C GLU A 184 10.24 -6.98 -0.38
N GLU A 185 11.56 -7.14 -0.42
CA GLU A 185 12.53 -6.18 0.10
C GLU A 185 12.52 -4.90 -0.76
N GLY A 186 12.95 -3.80 -0.17
CA GLY A 186 13.11 -2.55 -0.89
C GLY A 186 12.97 -1.31 -0.03
N VAL A 187 12.93 -0.17 -0.71
CA VAL A 187 12.80 1.15 -0.13
C VAL A 187 11.86 2.01 -0.96
N GLU A 188 11.34 3.06 -0.36
CA GLU A 188 10.64 4.16 -1.02
C GLU A 188 11.50 5.42 -0.85
N ILE A 189 11.77 6.13 -1.95
CA ILE A 189 12.67 7.28 -2.03
C ILE A 189 11.83 8.51 -2.42
N ALA A 190 11.66 9.46 -1.51
CA ALA A 190 11.11 10.76 -1.82
C ALA A 190 12.26 11.68 -2.27
N VAL A 191 12.23 12.08 -3.53
CA VAL A 191 13.21 12.95 -4.18
C VAL A 191 12.54 14.25 -4.64
N PRO A 192 13.16 15.43 -4.56
CA PRO A 192 12.59 16.65 -5.13
C PRO A 192 12.17 16.48 -6.59
N ALA A 193 11.01 17.02 -6.96
CA ALA A 193 10.43 16.84 -8.29
C ALA A 193 11.40 17.21 -9.44
N ALA A 194 12.21 18.25 -9.23
CA ALA A 194 13.20 18.70 -10.23
C ALA A 194 14.33 17.69 -10.49
N ALA A 195 14.62 16.80 -9.53
CA ALA A 195 15.65 15.77 -9.66
C ALA A 195 15.08 14.38 -9.96
N ALA A 196 13.74 14.25 -10.04
CA ALA A 196 13.07 12.96 -10.17
C ALA A 196 13.47 12.19 -11.44
N THR A 197 13.52 12.88 -12.59
CA THR A 197 13.88 12.27 -13.89
C THR A 197 15.30 11.73 -13.87
N ALA A 198 16.26 12.52 -13.34
CA ALA A 198 17.65 12.09 -13.29
C ALA A 198 17.84 10.85 -12.39
N LEU A 199 17.19 10.81 -11.21
CA LEU A 199 17.23 9.62 -10.36
C LEU A 199 16.55 8.41 -11.01
N TRP A 200 15.40 8.63 -11.68
CA TRP A 200 14.71 7.58 -12.42
C TRP A 200 15.60 6.97 -13.49
N GLU A 201 16.26 7.78 -14.31
CA GLU A 201 17.18 7.34 -15.37
C GLU A 201 18.37 6.58 -14.78
N ALA A 202 18.98 7.11 -13.71
CA ALA A 202 20.11 6.41 -13.03
C ALA A 202 19.71 5.03 -12.50
N LEU A 203 18.46 4.87 -11.97
CA LEU A 203 17.96 3.56 -11.54
C LEU A 203 17.76 2.59 -12.73
N LEU A 204 17.27 3.09 -13.86
CA LEU A 204 17.12 2.28 -15.08
C LEU A 204 18.46 1.86 -15.66
N ASP A 205 19.42 2.76 -15.70
CA ASP A 205 20.80 2.49 -16.18
C ASP A 205 21.53 1.45 -15.32
N ALA A 206 21.21 1.40 -14.03
CA ALA A 206 21.66 0.34 -13.11
C ALA A 206 20.94 -1.01 -13.31
N GLY A 207 20.01 -1.11 -14.27
CA GLY A 207 19.30 -2.33 -14.60
C GLY A 207 17.99 -2.57 -13.81
N ILE A 208 17.57 -1.63 -12.95
CA ILE A 208 16.30 -1.71 -12.24
C ILE A 208 15.17 -1.39 -13.21
N LEU A 209 14.33 -2.38 -13.54
CA LEU A 209 13.31 -2.21 -14.57
C LEU A 209 12.09 -1.45 -14.05
N PRO A 210 11.43 -0.62 -14.90
CA PRO A 210 10.22 0.07 -14.53
C PRO A 210 9.04 -0.92 -14.44
N ALA A 211 8.14 -0.67 -13.48
CA ALA A 211 6.91 -1.43 -13.32
C ALA A 211 5.72 -0.52 -13.03
N GLY A 212 4.54 -0.89 -13.54
CA GLY A 212 3.33 -0.10 -13.43
C GLY A 212 2.34 -0.60 -12.37
N LEU A 213 1.21 0.13 -12.27
CA LEU A 213 0.15 -0.15 -11.30
C LEU A 213 -0.43 -1.57 -11.42
N GLY A 214 -0.42 -2.16 -12.63
CA GLY A 214 -0.89 -3.53 -12.84
C GLY A 214 -0.06 -4.56 -12.07
N ALA A 215 1.27 -4.45 -12.15
CA ALA A 215 2.17 -5.30 -11.37
C ALA A 215 2.08 -4.99 -9.87
N ARG A 216 2.00 -3.71 -9.50
CA ARG A 216 1.81 -3.29 -8.11
C ARG A 216 0.56 -3.93 -7.49
N ASP A 217 -0.58 -3.98 -8.21
CA ASP A 217 -1.81 -4.59 -7.71
C ASP A 217 -1.70 -6.10 -7.56
N THR A 218 -1.11 -6.82 -8.51
CA THR A 218 -0.94 -8.27 -8.37
C THR A 218 0.03 -8.64 -7.24
N LEU A 219 1.09 -7.86 -7.04
CA LEU A 219 2.10 -8.04 -5.98
C LEU A 219 1.51 -7.79 -4.58
N ARG A 220 0.80 -6.66 -4.40
CA ARG A 220 0.17 -6.35 -3.10
C ARG A 220 -0.87 -7.39 -2.73
N LEU A 221 -1.66 -7.88 -3.72
CA LEU A 221 -2.68 -8.90 -3.49
C LEU A 221 -2.05 -10.22 -3.05
N GLU A 222 -0.98 -10.68 -3.70
CA GLU A 222 -0.21 -11.86 -3.26
C GLU A 222 0.35 -11.70 -1.85
N ALA A 223 0.80 -10.49 -1.49
CA ALA A 223 1.27 -10.16 -0.15
C ALA A 223 0.12 -10.01 0.87
N GLY A 224 -1.14 -10.07 0.42
CA GLY A 224 -2.31 -9.92 1.28
C GLY A 224 -2.48 -8.50 1.84
N LEU A 225 -1.89 -7.50 1.18
CA LEU A 225 -1.98 -6.10 1.61
C LEU A 225 -3.31 -5.49 1.12
N PRO A 226 -4.10 -4.89 2.02
CA PRO A 226 -5.38 -4.29 1.68
C PRO A 226 -5.20 -3.04 0.81
N LEU A 227 -6.20 -2.74 -0.01
CA LEU A 227 -6.27 -1.56 -0.86
C LEU A 227 -7.36 -0.62 -0.36
N HIS A 228 -7.02 0.65 -0.20
CA HIS A 228 -8.01 1.70 0.12
C HIS A 228 -9.06 1.82 -1.00
N GLY A 229 -10.34 1.91 -0.61
CA GLY A 229 -11.48 1.85 -1.52
C GLY A 229 -12.01 0.44 -1.78
N HIS A 230 -11.32 -0.61 -1.31
CA HIS A 230 -11.71 -2.03 -1.44
C HIS A 230 -11.80 -2.73 -0.08
N GLU A 231 -10.67 -2.99 0.56
CA GLU A 231 -10.57 -3.63 1.87
C GLU A 231 -10.57 -2.63 3.02
N LEU A 232 -10.28 -1.36 2.73
CA LEU A 232 -10.28 -0.24 3.66
C LEU A 232 -11.10 0.90 3.06
N GLY A 233 -11.79 1.65 3.91
CA GLY A 233 -12.63 2.77 3.48
C GLY A 233 -13.80 3.02 4.43
N PRO A 234 -14.70 3.98 4.10
CA PRO A 234 -15.91 4.22 4.85
C PRO A 234 -16.74 2.94 5.06
N GLY A 235 -17.23 2.72 6.29
CA GLY A 235 -17.99 1.53 6.66
C GLY A 235 -17.15 0.26 6.89
N ILE A 236 -15.81 0.35 6.87
CA ILE A 236 -14.91 -0.75 7.17
C ILE A 236 -14.01 -0.38 8.34
N THR A 237 -14.05 -1.15 9.41
CA THR A 237 -13.21 -0.93 10.60
C THR A 237 -11.89 -1.68 10.50
N PRO A 238 -10.86 -1.29 11.27
CA PRO A 238 -9.60 -2.04 11.36
C PRO A 238 -9.79 -3.52 11.69
N ALA A 239 -10.72 -3.83 12.60
CA ALA A 239 -11.00 -5.22 13.02
C ALA A 239 -11.61 -6.05 11.88
N GLN A 240 -12.55 -5.49 11.12
CA GLN A 240 -13.10 -6.15 9.92
C GLN A 240 -12.00 -6.44 8.88
N ALA A 241 -11.08 -5.49 8.68
CA ALA A 241 -9.96 -5.64 7.75
C ALA A 241 -8.84 -6.58 8.25
N GLY A 242 -8.95 -7.13 9.48
CA GLY A 242 -7.90 -7.96 10.09
C GLY A 242 -6.68 -7.16 10.55
N LEU A 243 -6.84 -5.87 10.78
CA LEU A 243 -5.78 -4.91 11.14
C LEU A 243 -5.95 -4.36 12.58
N ASP A 244 -6.60 -5.08 13.47
CA ASP A 244 -6.81 -4.65 14.87
C ASP A 244 -5.49 -4.31 15.61
N TRP A 245 -4.38 -4.92 15.19
CA TRP A 245 -3.04 -4.65 15.73
C TRP A 245 -2.55 -3.21 15.50
N VAL A 246 -3.14 -2.48 14.54
CA VAL A 246 -2.83 -1.06 14.26
C VAL A 246 -3.47 -0.14 15.30
N VAL A 247 -4.48 -0.63 16.05
CA VAL A 247 -5.17 0.13 17.07
C VAL A 247 -4.45 0.00 18.41
N ALA A 248 -3.82 1.09 18.83
CA ALA A 248 -3.09 1.12 20.10
C ALA A 248 -4.02 1.48 21.28
N TRP A 249 -4.71 0.51 21.80
CA TRP A 249 -5.70 0.68 22.88
C TRP A 249 -5.16 1.37 24.13
N GLY A 250 -3.88 1.19 24.45
CA GLY A 250 -3.22 1.75 25.65
C GLY A 250 -2.73 3.20 25.51
N LYS A 251 -2.91 3.86 24.35
CA LYS A 251 -2.36 5.21 24.13
C LYS A 251 -3.23 6.37 24.65
N GLY A 252 -4.43 6.09 25.08
CA GLY A 252 -5.44 7.10 25.42
C GLY A 252 -6.43 7.32 24.29
N ASN A 253 -7.03 8.51 24.24
CA ASN A 253 -8.07 8.81 23.25
C ASN A 253 -7.49 9.08 21.86
N PHE A 254 -8.25 8.70 20.82
CA PHE A 254 -8.01 9.01 19.42
C PHE A 254 -9.36 9.00 18.68
N ARG A 255 -9.41 9.59 17.50
CA ARG A 255 -10.65 9.69 16.71
C ARG A 255 -11.22 8.30 16.39
N GLY A 256 -12.53 8.10 16.61
CA GLY A 256 -13.23 6.83 16.34
C GLY A 256 -13.05 5.74 17.39
N ARG A 257 -12.32 6.00 18.50
CA ARG A 257 -12.07 5.02 19.55
C ARG A 257 -13.34 4.42 20.15
N ASP A 258 -14.31 5.26 20.50
CA ASP A 258 -15.56 4.81 21.17
C ASP A 258 -16.35 3.83 20.29
N ALA A 259 -16.40 4.09 18.98
CA ALA A 259 -17.05 3.22 18.01
C ALA A 259 -16.34 1.86 17.93
N LEU A 260 -15.00 1.86 17.89
CA LEU A 260 -14.22 0.62 17.91
C LEU A 260 -14.36 -0.16 19.22
N GLU A 261 -14.46 0.51 20.37
CA GLU A 261 -14.74 -0.15 21.66
C GLU A 261 -16.13 -0.81 21.68
N ALA A 262 -17.12 -0.14 21.10
CA ALA A 262 -18.47 -0.70 20.95
C ALA A 262 -18.46 -1.92 20.01
N GLU A 263 -17.76 -1.84 18.86
CA GLU A 263 -17.60 -2.98 17.96
C GLU A 263 -16.87 -4.15 18.63
N ARG A 264 -15.80 -3.88 19.37
CA ARG A 264 -15.05 -4.92 20.09
C ARG A 264 -15.90 -5.70 21.11
N LYS A 265 -16.84 -5.01 21.79
CA LYS A 265 -17.79 -5.63 22.73
C LYS A 265 -18.83 -6.49 22.00
N ARG A 266 -19.31 -6.03 20.85
CA ARG A 266 -20.32 -6.69 20.01
C ARG A 266 -19.75 -7.83 19.18
N GLY A 267 -18.47 -7.73 18.80
CA GLY A 267 -17.83 -8.52 17.74
C GLY A 267 -18.05 -7.92 16.36
N VAL A 268 -17.24 -8.34 15.39
CA VAL A 268 -17.36 -7.93 14.00
C VAL A 268 -18.41 -8.78 13.27
N GLU A 269 -19.17 -8.17 12.37
CA GLU A 269 -20.19 -8.88 11.55
C GLU A 269 -19.57 -9.58 10.33
N ARG A 270 -18.43 -9.10 9.86
CA ARG A 270 -17.67 -9.63 8.73
C ARG A 270 -16.18 -9.49 8.99
N ILE A 271 -15.37 -10.31 8.33
CA ILE A 271 -13.92 -10.26 8.43
C ILE A 271 -13.28 -10.56 7.08
N LEU A 272 -12.17 -9.90 6.82
CA LEU A 272 -11.38 -10.11 5.61
C LEU A 272 -10.70 -11.47 5.63
N ARG A 273 -10.84 -12.22 4.51
CA ARG A 273 -10.17 -13.50 4.28
C ARG A 273 -9.60 -13.54 2.87
N GLY A 274 -8.59 -14.38 2.69
CA GLY A 274 -8.10 -14.76 1.37
C GLY A 274 -8.91 -15.91 0.80
N LEU A 275 -9.05 -15.93 -0.53
CA LEU A 275 -9.63 -17.03 -1.29
C LEU A 275 -8.64 -17.48 -2.36
N GLU A 276 -8.26 -18.75 -2.36
CA GLU A 276 -7.58 -19.39 -3.49
C GLU A 276 -8.63 -20.07 -4.37
N VAL A 277 -8.69 -19.64 -5.62
CA VAL A 277 -9.67 -20.13 -6.60
C VAL A 277 -9.04 -21.21 -7.46
N GLU A 278 -9.78 -22.27 -7.75
CA GLU A 278 -9.33 -23.32 -8.65
C GLU A 278 -9.25 -22.80 -10.08
N GLY A 279 -8.15 -23.12 -10.77
CA GLY A 279 -7.91 -22.71 -12.15
C GLY A 279 -7.32 -21.31 -12.30
N ARG A 280 -7.25 -20.87 -13.55
CA ARG A 280 -6.53 -19.62 -13.94
C ARG A 280 -7.44 -18.40 -14.07
N GLN A 281 -8.75 -18.59 -14.03
CA GLN A 281 -9.71 -17.50 -14.15
C GLN A 281 -9.60 -16.58 -12.93
N PRO A 282 -9.34 -15.25 -13.11
CA PRO A 282 -9.24 -14.34 -12.00
C PRO A 282 -10.63 -14.00 -11.45
N PRO A 283 -10.87 -14.13 -10.13
CA PRO A 283 -12.03 -13.53 -9.51
C PRO A 283 -11.96 -12.00 -9.62
N ARG A 284 -13.11 -11.34 -9.51
CA ARG A 284 -13.19 -9.87 -9.62
C ARG A 284 -13.97 -9.29 -8.44
N ALA A 285 -13.67 -8.04 -8.11
CA ALA A 285 -14.44 -7.29 -7.12
C ALA A 285 -15.95 -7.33 -7.44
N GLY A 286 -16.78 -7.46 -6.40
CA GLY A 286 -18.22 -7.57 -6.50
C GLY A 286 -18.75 -9.00 -6.72
N TYR A 287 -17.88 -10.00 -7.03
CA TYR A 287 -18.30 -11.39 -7.13
C TYR A 287 -18.72 -11.91 -5.76
N LYS A 288 -19.81 -12.71 -5.72
CA LYS A 288 -20.36 -13.20 -4.47
C LYS A 288 -19.64 -14.47 -4.01
N VAL A 289 -19.41 -14.55 -2.72
CA VAL A 289 -18.91 -15.78 -2.06
C VAL A 289 -20.10 -16.59 -1.59
N ILE A 290 -20.11 -17.88 -1.90
CA ILE A 290 -21.27 -18.75 -1.71
C ILE A 290 -20.86 -20.02 -0.96
N ILE A 291 -21.68 -20.38 0.03
CA ILE A 291 -21.64 -21.66 0.76
C ILE A 291 -23.03 -22.27 0.73
N ASP A 292 -23.16 -23.53 0.35
CA ASP A 292 -24.41 -24.31 0.32
C ASP A 292 -25.57 -23.57 -0.40
N GLY A 293 -25.22 -22.87 -1.48
CA GLY A 293 -26.16 -22.11 -2.28
C GLY A 293 -26.49 -20.70 -1.75
N ALA A 294 -26.13 -20.37 -0.52
CA ALA A 294 -26.35 -19.06 0.09
C ALA A 294 -25.20 -18.10 -0.17
N VAL A 295 -25.51 -16.83 -0.44
CA VAL A 295 -24.50 -15.75 -0.50
C VAL A 295 -24.06 -15.41 0.93
N VAL A 296 -22.78 -15.60 1.22
CA VAL A 296 -22.20 -15.34 2.54
C VAL A 296 -21.20 -14.18 2.55
N GLY A 297 -20.81 -13.67 1.40
CA GLY A 297 -19.82 -12.59 1.34
C GLY A 297 -19.61 -12.06 -0.08
N GLU A 298 -18.61 -11.18 -0.21
CA GLU A 298 -18.28 -10.53 -1.47
C GLU A 298 -16.77 -10.37 -1.62
N VAL A 299 -16.28 -10.60 -2.83
CA VAL A 299 -14.91 -10.32 -3.23
C VAL A 299 -14.68 -8.81 -3.29
N THR A 300 -13.66 -8.33 -2.60
CA THR A 300 -13.24 -6.92 -2.60
C THR A 300 -12.14 -6.65 -3.61
N SER A 301 -11.14 -7.54 -3.67
CA SER A 301 -10.06 -7.52 -4.66
C SER A 301 -9.82 -8.93 -5.17
N GLY A 302 -9.55 -9.07 -6.47
CA GLY A 302 -9.24 -10.38 -7.02
C GLY A 302 -8.49 -10.28 -8.35
N ASN A 303 -7.52 -11.16 -8.51
CA ASN A 303 -6.68 -11.20 -9.70
C ASN A 303 -6.12 -12.61 -9.92
N PHE A 304 -5.43 -12.79 -11.06
CA PHE A 304 -4.57 -13.94 -11.27
C PHE A 304 -3.24 -13.73 -10.54
N SER A 305 -2.80 -14.70 -9.77
CA SER A 305 -1.47 -14.71 -9.15
C SER A 305 -0.46 -15.32 -10.11
N PRO A 306 0.50 -14.55 -10.63
CA PRO A 306 1.56 -15.08 -11.49
C PRO A 306 2.50 -16.04 -10.75
N THR A 307 2.65 -15.87 -9.44
CA THR A 307 3.50 -16.74 -8.60
C THR A 307 2.83 -18.10 -8.36
N LEU A 308 1.53 -18.12 -8.03
CA LEU A 308 0.80 -19.34 -7.70
C LEU A 308 0.16 -20.02 -8.93
N GLY A 309 0.07 -19.32 -10.06
CA GLY A 309 -0.53 -19.83 -11.29
C GLY A 309 -2.05 -20.02 -11.23
N ARG A 310 -2.73 -19.36 -10.29
CA ARG A 310 -4.18 -19.47 -10.04
C ARG A 310 -4.83 -18.14 -9.71
N GLY A 311 -6.16 -18.12 -9.68
CA GLY A 311 -6.93 -16.98 -9.18
C GLY A 311 -6.82 -16.84 -7.65
N ILE A 312 -6.64 -15.62 -7.16
CA ILE A 312 -6.68 -15.28 -5.73
C ILE A 312 -7.58 -14.08 -5.50
N ALA A 313 -8.19 -14.01 -4.32
CA ALA A 313 -9.02 -12.87 -3.95
C ALA A 313 -8.95 -12.57 -2.45
N LEU A 314 -9.20 -11.31 -2.10
CA LEU A 314 -9.62 -10.90 -0.76
C LEU A 314 -11.15 -10.76 -0.78
N ALA A 315 -11.79 -11.14 0.32
CA ALA A 315 -13.24 -11.08 0.45
C ALA A 315 -13.65 -10.84 1.90
N PHE A 316 -14.72 -10.07 2.11
CA PHE A 316 -15.39 -10.04 3.39
C PHE A 316 -16.37 -11.21 3.51
N VAL A 317 -16.22 -11.97 4.59
CA VAL A 317 -17.04 -13.14 4.89
C VAL A 317 -17.40 -13.17 6.38
N PRO A 318 -18.38 -13.99 6.82
CA PRO A 318 -18.71 -14.12 8.24
C PRO A 318 -17.53 -14.61 9.07
N PRO A 319 -17.34 -14.11 10.32
CA PRO A 319 -16.19 -14.43 11.16
C PRO A 319 -15.93 -15.91 11.45
N PRO A 320 -16.97 -16.81 11.55
CA PRO A 320 -16.73 -18.24 11.79
C PRO A 320 -16.01 -18.96 10.65
N LEU A 321 -15.95 -18.36 9.44
CA LEU A 321 -15.33 -18.98 8.29
C LEU A 321 -13.80 -19.01 8.42
N LYS A 322 -13.24 -20.21 8.62
CA LYS A 322 -11.80 -20.42 8.86
C LYS A 322 -11.07 -20.86 7.61
N ALA A 323 -9.73 -20.71 7.62
CA ALA A 323 -8.88 -21.27 6.59
C ALA A 323 -9.12 -22.79 6.42
N GLY A 324 -9.10 -23.26 5.17
CA GLY A 324 -9.42 -24.63 4.78
C GLY A 324 -10.87 -24.85 4.39
N ALA A 325 -11.79 -23.93 4.75
CA ALA A 325 -13.20 -24.05 4.36
C ALA A 325 -13.36 -23.97 2.83
N SER A 326 -14.21 -24.84 2.29
CA SER A 326 -14.58 -24.82 0.87
C SER A 326 -15.70 -23.83 0.65
N VAL A 327 -15.55 -22.99 -0.36
CA VAL A 327 -16.54 -22.00 -0.80
C VAL A 327 -16.60 -22.00 -2.33
N SER A 328 -17.51 -21.28 -2.91
CA SER A 328 -17.45 -20.94 -4.33
C SER A 328 -17.59 -19.44 -4.55
N VAL A 329 -16.95 -18.94 -5.60
CA VAL A 329 -17.09 -17.56 -6.07
C VAL A 329 -18.00 -17.55 -7.28
N ASP A 330 -19.04 -16.72 -7.28
CA ASP A 330 -19.97 -16.60 -8.39
C ASP A 330 -19.46 -15.57 -9.40
N ALA A 331 -18.93 -16.05 -10.51
CA ALA A 331 -18.50 -15.25 -11.64
C ALA A 331 -19.63 -15.09 -12.66
N ARG A 332 -20.64 -14.27 -12.33
CA ARG A 332 -21.80 -14.00 -13.22
C ARG A 332 -22.55 -15.28 -13.61
N GLY A 333 -22.87 -16.13 -12.63
CA GLY A 333 -23.60 -17.38 -12.82
C GLY A 333 -22.69 -18.61 -13.00
N GLN A 334 -21.38 -18.41 -13.24
CA GLN A 334 -20.41 -19.50 -13.26
C GLN A 334 -19.80 -19.67 -11.86
N ARG A 335 -19.91 -20.85 -11.29
CA ARG A 335 -19.32 -21.19 -10.00
C ARG A 335 -17.84 -21.54 -10.15
N MET A 336 -17.01 -20.83 -9.41
CA MET A 336 -15.57 -21.07 -9.30
C MET A 336 -15.29 -21.66 -7.92
N PRO A 337 -14.94 -22.96 -7.80
CA PRO A 337 -14.56 -23.53 -6.51
C PRO A 337 -13.37 -22.76 -5.91
N ALA A 338 -13.41 -22.55 -4.62
CA ALA A 338 -12.35 -21.83 -3.90
C ALA A 338 -12.18 -22.36 -2.49
N ARG A 339 -11.01 -22.10 -1.92
CA ARG A 339 -10.67 -22.41 -0.52
C ARG A 339 -10.35 -21.14 0.23
N VAL A 340 -10.86 -21.00 1.44
CA VAL A 340 -10.50 -19.90 2.35
C VAL A 340 -9.08 -20.09 2.85
N VAL A 341 -8.30 -19.02 2.83
CA VAL A 341 -6.93 -18.96 3.36
C VAL A 341 -6.72 -17.72 4.22
N TYR A 342 -5.70 -17.72 5.04
CA TYR A 342 -5.24 -16.51 5.73
C TYR A 342 -4.11 -15.88 4.90
N PRO A 343 -4.24 -14.60 4.46
CA PRO A 343 -3.12 -13.90 3.81
C PRO A 343 -1.87 -13.83 4.71
N PRO A 344 -0.67 -13.73 4.14
CA PRO A 344 -0.38 -13.57 2.71
C PRO A 344 -0.55 -14.86 1.90
N PHE A 345 -0.89 -14.72 0.60
CA PHE A 345 -0.94 -15.85 -0.33
C PHE A 345 0.47 -16.34 -0.70
N VAL A 346 1.38 -15.42 -0.84
CA VAL A 346 2.81 -15.67 -1.09
C VAL A 346 3.59 -15.15 0.11
N ALA A 347 4.23 -16.07 0.82
CA ALA A 347 5.05 -15.71 1.97
C ALA A 347 6.27 -14.90 1.52
N ARG A 348 6.62 -13.87 2.29
CA ARG A 348 7.84 -13.11 2.07
C ARG A 348 9.04 -14.04 2.19
N ARG A 349 9.95 -13.99 1.22
CA ARG A 349 11.25 -14.66 1.36
C ARG A 349 12.00 -13.99 2.52
N ARG A 350 12.46 -14.80 3.47
CA ARG A 350 13.40 -14.34 4.49
C ARG A 350 14.78 -14.43 3.86
N GLY A 351 15.40 -13.28 3.66
CA GLY A 351 16.82 -13.21 3.29
C GLY A 351 17.70 -13.61 4.45
#